data_f0d95dbcaed1d509c09583498afa35b0
#
_entry.id   f0d95dbcaed1d509c09583498afa35b0
#
_cell.length_a   1.000
_cell.length_b   1.000
_cell.length_c   1.000
_cell.angle_alpha   90.00
_cell.angle_beta   90.00
_cell.angle_gamma   90.00
#
_symmetry.space_group_name_H-M   'P 1'
#
loop_
_entity.id
_entity.type
_entity.pdbx_description
1 polymer ?
#
loop_
_entity_poly.entity_id
_entity_poly.type
_entity_poly.pdbx_seq_one_letter_code
_entity_poly.pdbx_strand_id
1 'polypeptide(L)'
;LGKIIKAKFGGDATLIGDEGGFAPPCDNREGCELIMEALKKSGHEDKCKIGLDVAASEFKVKGEDGYDLDFKYDGDVISGEALGNLYQELAADFPIVTIEDPFDEDDWSNWSKFTGKNGAKFQVVGDDLTVTNSEKIDRAIDEKACTCLLLKVNQIGSISEAIAAVKKSKQAGWGVMTSHRSGETEDTYIADLAVGLCTGQIKTGAPCRSERLAKYNQLLRIEEELGAANTVYAGEGFRTTAWMG
;
A
#
# COMPACT_ATOMS: atom_id res chain seq x y z
N LEU A 1 -9.92 16.82 4.60
CA LEU A 1 -10.52 16.04 3.52
C LEU A 1 -12.05 15.98 3.66
N GLY A 2 -12.64 15.52 4.79
CA GLY A 2 -14.09 15.37 4.94
C GLY A 2 -14.93 16.59 4.61
N LYS A 3 -14.46 17.82 4.94
CA LYS A 3 -15.17 19.07 4.55
C LYS A 3 -15.20 19.27 3.03
N ILE A 4 -14.16 18.89 2.32
CA ILE A 4 -14.05 19.00 0.86
C ILE A 4 -15.02 18.00 0.21
N ILE A 5 -14.98 16.74 0.64
CA ILE A 5 -15.89 15.69 0.17
C ILE A 5 -17.35 16.10 0.40
N LYS A 6 -17.69 16.57 1.61
CA LYS A 6 -19.04 17.03 1.93
C LYS A 6 -19.49 18.17 1.03
N ALA A 7 -18.62 19.11 0.73
CA ALA A 7 -18.95 20.25 -0.13
C ALA A 7 -19.20 19.83 -1.59
N LYS A 8 -18.47 18.79 -2.08
CA LYS A 8 -18.53 18.34 -3.47
C LYS A 8 -19.65 17.32 -3.72
N PHE A 9 -19.81 16.35 -2.81
CA PHE A 9 -20.69 15.18 -3.00
C PHE A 9 -21.84 15.08 -2.00
N GLY A 10 -21.91 15.99 -1.01
CA GLY A 10 -22.91 15.93 0.06
C GLY A 10 -22.47 15.16 1.31
N GLY A 11 -23.32 15.16 2.33
CA GLY A 11 -23.01 14.60 3.64
C GLY A 11 -22.77 13.10 3.65
N ASP A 12 -23.55 12.38 2.88
CA ASP A 12 -23.50 10.90 2.84
C ASP A 12 -22.17 10.38 2.24
N ALA A 13 -21.52 11.18 1.40
CA ALA A 13 -20.22 10.85 0.86
C ALA A 13 -19.06 10.90 1.88
N THR A 14 -19.33 11.33 3.12
CA THR A 14 -18.36 11.35 4.22
C THR A 14 -18.45 10.13 5.13
N LEU A 15 -19.20 9.11 4.75
CA LEU A 15 -19.17 7.81 5.43
C LEU A 15 -17.78 7.16 5.27
N ILE A 16 -17.39 6.42 6.30
CA ILE A 16 -16.09 5.75 6.33
C ILE A 16 -16.22 4.28 5.98
N GLY A 17 -15.23 3.76 5.26
CA GLY A 17 -15.07 2.32 5.01
C GLY A 17 -14.50 1.56 6.21
N ASP A 18 -14.25 0.27 6.01
CA ASP A 18 -13.78 -0.64 7.07
C ASP A 18 -12.44 -0.21 7.67
N GLU A 19 -11.59 0.42 6.90
CA GLU A 19 -10.27 0.90 7.32
C GLU A 19 -10.29 2.34 7.87
N GLY A 20 -11.47 2.93 8.07
CA GLY A 20 -11.65 4.26 8.64
C GLY A 20 -11.49 5.42 7.65
N GLY A 21 -11.09 5.16 6.40
CA GLY A 21 -10.98 6.16 5.34
C GLY A 21 -12.34 6.52 4.74
N PHE A 22 -12.43 7.70 4.10
CA PHE A 22 -13.60 8.09 3.34
C PHE A 22 -13.70 7.31 2.02
N ALA A 23 -14.92 7.02 1.59
CA ALA A 23 -15.21 6.33 0.34
C ALA A 23 -16.19 7.16 -0.53
N PRO A 24 -15.80 8.36 -1.00
CA PRO A 24 -16.65 9.17 -1.85
C PRO A 24 -16.82 8.52 -3.24
N PRO A 25 -17.91 8.82 -3.95
CA PRO A 25 -18.16 8.33 -5.31
C PRO A 25 -17.30 9.13 -6.33
N CYS A 26 -16.04 8.82 -6.41
CA CYS A 26 -15.07 9.46 -7.31
C CYS A 26 -14.18 8.43 -8.00
N ASP A 27 -13.62 8.79 -9.14
CA ASP A 27 -12.58 7.99 -9.79
C ASP A 27 -11.20 8.19 -9.13
N ASN A 28 -10.21 7.45 -9.62
CA ASN A 28 -8.84 7.46 -9.06
C ASN A 28 -8.17 8.84 -9.16
N ARG A 29 -8.35 9.55 -10.28
CA ARG A 29 -7.77 10.88 -10.49
C ARG A 29 -8.43 11.90 -9.56
N GLU A 30 -9.75 11.91 -9.51
CA GLU A 30 -10.50 12.79 -8.62
C GLU A 30 -10.18 12.51 -7.14
N GLY A 31 -9.96 11.26 -6.76
CA GLY A 31 -9.47 10.88 -5.43
C GLY A 31 -8.13 11.51 -5.09
N CYS A 32 -7.17 11.46 -6.02
CA CYS A 32 -5.87 12.13 -5.86
C CYS A 32 -6.00 13.66 -5.74
N GLU A 33 -6.85 14.27 -6.57
CA GLU A 33 -7.12 15.72 -6.53
C GLU A 33 -7.71 16.15 -5.17
N LEU A 34 -8.67 15.39 -4.63
CA LEU A 34 -9.27 15.64 -3.32
C LEU A 34 -8.23 15.58 -2.19
N ILE A 35 -7.30 14.62 -2.27
CA ILE A 35 -6.20 14.49 -1.29
C ILE A 35 -5.27 15.69 -1.41
N MET A 36 -4.85 16.06 -2.62
CA MET A 36 -3.97 17.22 -2.83
C MET A 36 -4.60 18.53 -2.37
N GLU A 37 -5.89 18.74 -2.64
CA GLU A 37 -6.62 19.89 -2.13
C GLU A 37 -6.65 19.93 -0.60
N ALA A 38 -6.85 18.76 0.04
CA ALA A 38 -6.86 18.66 1.49
C ALA A 38 -5.48 18.94 2.09
N LEU A 39 -4.40 18.42 1.49
CA LEU A 39 -3.03 18.68 1.90
C LEU A 39 -2.69 20.17 1.81
N LYS A 40 -3.02 20.80 0.70
CA LYS A 40 -2.83 22.23 0.48
C LYS A 40 -3.58 23.07 1.52
N LYS A 41 -4.86 22.79 1.75
CA LYS A 41 -5.69 23.51 2.75
C LYS A 41 -5.22 23.30 4.18
N SER A 42 -4.56 22.18 4.49
CA SER A 42 -4.03 21.90 5.83
C SER A 42 -2.58 22.38 6.03
N GLY A 43 -1.89 22.81 4.98
CA GLY A 43 -0.50 23.22 5.04
C GLY A 43 0.50 22.05 5.19
N HIS A 44 0.16 20.86 4.64
CA HIS A 44 0.97 19.64 4.72
C HIS A 44 1.35 19.07 3.35
N GLU A 45 1.29 19.89 2.30
CA GLU A 45 1.55 19.49 0.93
C GLU A 45 2.99 18.96 0.72
N ASP A 46 3.94 19.49 1.47
CA ASP A 46 5.35 19.09 1.47
C ASP A 46 5.66 17.85 2.33
N LYS A 47 4.73 17.44 3.20
CA LYS A 47 4.97 16.38 4.20
C LYS A 47 4.34 15.04 3.84
N CYS A 48 3.36 15.04 2.94
CA CYS A 48 2.60 13.85 2.59
C CYS A 48 2.80 13.50 1.11
N LYS A 49 2.78 12.20 0.84
CA LYS A 49 2.79 11.63 -0.50
C LYS A 49 1.56 10.74 -0.66
N ILE A 50 1.28 10.32 -1.88
CA ILE A 50 0.16 9.43 -2.19
C ILE A 50 0.68 8.00 -2.37
N GLY A 51 -0.01 7.04 -1.78
CA GLY A 51 0.09 5.63 -2.07
C GLY A 51 -1.24 5.12 -2.62
N LEU A 52 -1.18 4.26 -3.62
CA LEU A 52 -2.35 3.58 -4.19
C LEU A 52 -2.33 2.12 -3.76
N ASP A 53 -3.47 1.61 -3.34
CA ASP A 53 -3.78 0.19 -3.28
C ASP A 53 -4.87 -0.07 -4.31
N VAL A 54 -4.52 -0.77 -5.38
CA VAL A 54 -5.39 -0.94 -6.54
C VAL A 54 -6.24 -2.19 -6.43
N ALA A 55 -5.70 -3.24 -5.79
CA ALA A 55 -6.33 -4.55 -5.67
C ALA A 55 -6.89 -5.05 -7.02
N ALA A 56 -6.05 -5.04 -8.07
CA ALA A 56 -6.50 -5.20 -9.44
C ALA A 56 -7.12 -6.58 -9.76
N SER A 57 -6.90 -7.59 -8.92
CA SER A 57 -7.58 -8.88 -9.02
C SER A 57 -9.11 -8.76 -8.91
N GLU A 58 -9.61 -7.71 -8.22
CA GLU A 58 -11.05 -7.48 -8.04
C GLU A 58 -11.78 -7.11 -9.35
N PHE A 59 -11.06 -6.58 -10.33
CA PHE A 59 -11.63 -6.16 -11.62
C PHE A 59 -10.94 -6.81 -12.82
N LYS A 60 -10.19 -7.90 -12.62
CA LYS A 60 -9.72 -8.79 -13.69
C LYS A 60 -10.90 -9.51 -14.33
N VAL A 61 -11.00 -9.44 -15.65
CA VAL A 61 -12.08 -10.14 -16.38
C VAL A 61 -11.78 -11.64 -16.43
N LYS A 62 -12.72 -12.46 -15.98
CA LYS A 62 -12.54 -13.92 -15.95
C LYS A 62 -12.53 -14.49 -17.37
N GLY A 63 -11.47 -15.20 -17.72
CA GLY A 63 -11.35 -15.86 -19.02
C GLY A 63 -10.88 -14.95 -20.18
N GLU A 64 -10.59 -13.69 -19.88
CA GLU A 64 -10.04 -12.71 -20.84
C GLU A 64 -8.74 -12.11 -20.33
N ASP A 65 -7.90 -11.65 -21.24
CA ASP A 65 -6.66 -10.93 -20.90
C ASP A 65 -6.93 -9.43 -20.80
N GLY A 66 -7.60 -9.01 -19.71
CA GLY A 66 -7.98 -7.62 -19.55
C GLY A 66 -8.58 -7.29 -18.19
N TYR A 67 -8.80 -6.01 -17.99
CA TYR A 67 -9.29 -5.40 -16.76
C TYR A 67 -10.49 -4.51 -17.08
N ASP A 68 -11.56 -4.64 -16.31
CA ASP A 68 -12.77 -3.81 -16.41
C ASP A 68 -12.79 -2.81 -15.26
N LEU A 69 -12.47 -1.55 -15.53
CA LEU A 69 -12.43 -0.49 -14.51
C LEU A 69 -13.83 -0.09 -14.02
N ASP A 70 -14.87 -0.44 -14.76
CA ASP A 70 -16.27 -0.20 -14.39
C ASP A 70 -17.05 -1.51 -14.22
N PHE A 71 -16.40 -2.50 -13.65
CA PHE A 71 -16.89 -3.87 -13.48
C PHE A 71 -18.27 -3.98 -12.78
N LYS A 72 -18.76 -2.90 -12.21
CA LYS A 72 -20.12 -2.83 -11.63
C LYS A 72 -21.19 -2.50 -12.67
N TYR A 73 -20.80 -1.96 -13.84
CA TYR A 73 -21.70 -1.40 -14.85
C TYR A 73 -21.37 -1.83 -16.28
N ASP A 74 -20.61 -2.91 -16.45
CA ASP A 74 -20.15 -3.44 -17.75
C ASP A 74 -19.35 -2.40 -18.57
N GLY A 75 -18.19 -2.01 -18.05
CA GLY A 75 -17.28 -1.07 -18.70
C GLY A 75 -16.45 -1.68 -19.83
N ASP A 76 -15.65 -0.84 -20.48
CA ASP A 76 -14.72 -1.28 -21.52
C ASP A 76 -13.54 -2.05 -20.87
N VAL A 77 -13.22 -3.21 -21.42
CA VAL A 77 -12.07 -4.01 -21.01
C VAL A 77 -10.78 -3.45 -21.58
N ILE A 78 -9.84 -3.13 -20.72
CA ILE A 78 -8.52 -2.63 -21.12
C ILE A 78 -7.43 -3.67 -20.90
N SER A 79 -6.35 -3.60 -21.67
CA SER A 79 -5.19 -4.48 -21.48
C SER A 79 -4.39 -4.11 -20.21
N GLY A 80 -3.59 -5.04 -19.67
CA GLY A 80 -2.67 -4.75 -18.57
C GLY A 80 -1.65 -3.67 -18.93
N GLU A 81 -1.22 -3.57 -20.19
CA GLU A 81 -0.36 -2.47 -20.64
C GLU A 81 -1.08 -1.11 -20.55
N ALA A 82 -2.32 -1.02 -20.99
CA ALA A 82 -3.12 0.20 -20.88
C ALA A 82 -3.36 0.58 -19.41
N LEU A 83 -3.65 -0.40 -18.56
CA LEU A 83 -3.78 -0.18 -17.12
C LEU A 83 -2.49 0.36 -16.50
N GLY A 84 -1.33 -0.24 -16.84
CA GLY A 84 -0.03 0.25 -16.41
C GLY A 84 0.28 1.67 -16.87
N ASN A 85 -0.19 2.08 -18.06
CA ASN A 85 -0.03 3.45 -18.56
C ASN A 85 -0.88 4.44 -17.75
N LEU A 86 -2.10 4.08 -17.34
CA LEU A 86 -2.91 4.93 -16.43
C LEU A 86 -2.19 5.22 -15.11
N TYR A 87 -1.52 4.23 -14.52
CA TYR A 87 -0.73 4.46 -13.30
C TYR A 87 0.46 5.39 -13.54
N GLN A 88 1.11 5.29 -14.70
CA GLN A 88 2.23 6.17 -15.05
C GLN A 88 1.76 7.61 -15.24
N GLU A 89 0.58 7.83 -15.84
CA GLU A 89 -0.04 9.15 -15.98
C GLU A 89 -0.38 9.74 -14.60
N LEU A 90 -1.00 8.96 -13.72
CA LEU A 90 -1.27 9.40 -12.35
C LEU A 90 0.02 9.75 -11.60
N ALA A 91 1.07 8.93 -11.73
CA ALA A 91 2.35 9.17 -11.08
C ALA A 91 3.14 10.36 -11.69
N ALA A 92 2.82 10.77 -12.92
CA ALA A 92 3.38 11.98 -13.53
C ALA A 92 2.71 13.26 -13.00
N ASP A 93 1.41 13.18 -12.68
CA ASP A 93 0.60 14.33 -12.27
C ASP A 93 0.55 14.52 -10.75
N PHE A 94 0.73 13.44 -9.99
CA PHE A 94 0.59 13.43 -8.52
C PHE A 94 1.84 12.86 -7.84
N PRO A 95 2.12 13.23 -6.59
CA PRO A 95 3.28 12.76 -5.84
C PRO A 95 3.10 11.31 -5.33
N ILE A 96 2.89 10.37 -6.27
CA ILE A 96 2.72 8.95 -5.96
C ILE A 96 4.09 8.32 -5.70
N VAL A 97 4.24 7.66 -4.55
CA VAL A 97 5.49 7.01 -4.13
C VAL A 97 5.37 5.50 -4.01
N THR A 98 4.16 4.96 -4.00
CA THR A 98 3.91 3.52 -3.91
C THR A 98 2.61 3.14 -4.61
N ILE A 99 2.62 1.98 -5.29
CA ILE A 99 1.43 1.36 -5.89
C ILE A 99 1.43 -0.11 -5.48
N GLU A 100 0.36 -0.52 -4.81
CA GLU A 100 0.11 -1.88 -4.36
C GLU A 100 -0.85 -2.57 -5.31
N ASP A 101 -0.57 -3.84 -5.61
CA ASP A 101 -1.33 -4.74 -6.46
C ASP A 101 -1.86 -4.11 -7.77
N PRO A 102 -0.94 -3.57 -8.60
CA PRO A 102 -1.33 -2.90 -9.85
C PRO A 102 -1.95 -3.83 -10.90
N PHE A 103 -1.77 -5.15 -10.77
CA PHE A 103 -2.29 -6.18 -11.67
C PHE A 103 -2.82 -7.38 -10.88
N ASP A 104 -3.57 -8.25 -11.57
CA ASP A 104 -4.03 -9.52 -11.05
C ASP A 104 -2.87 -10.39 -10.54
N GLU A 105 -3.11 -11.19 -9.49
CA GLU A 105 -2.10 -12.02 -8.82
C GLU A 105 -1.44 -13.05 -9.74
N ASP A 106 -2.08 -13.39 -10.86
CA ASP A 106 -1.56 -14.33 -11.86
C ASP A 106 -0.97 -13.65 -13.11
N ASP A 107 -1.08 -12.31 -13.23
CA ASP A 107 -0.58 -11.54 -14.38
C ASP A 107 0.92 -11.17 -14.27
N TRP A 108 1.77 -12.14 -14.00
CA TRP A 108 3.21 -11.99 -13.78
C TRP A 108 3.93 -11.20 -14.88
N SER A 109 3.46 -11.33 -16.13
CA SER A 109 4.05 -10.63 -17.28
C SER A 109 3.91 -9.11 -17.15
N ASN A 110 2.73 -8.61 -16.83
CA ASN A 110 2.51 -7.17 -16.65
C ASN A 110 3.17 -6.65 -15.38
N TRP A 111 3.19 -7.43 -14.30
CA TRP A 111 3.95 -7.11 -13.10
C TRP A 111 5.43 -6.84 -13.41
N SER A 112 6.11 -7.78 -14.06
CA SER A 112 7.54 -7.67 -14.37
C SER A 112 7.85 -6.51 -15.33
N LYS A 113 7.03 -6.34 -16.37
CA LYS A 113 7.18 -5.23 -17.33
C LYS A 113 6.99 -3.87 -16.67
N PHE A 114 5.97 -3.74 -15.85
CA PHE A 114 5.65 -2.50 -15.15
C PHE A 114 6.72 -2.13 -14.12
N THR A 115 7.12 -3.10 -13.31
CA THR A 115 8.18 -2.91 -12.30
C THR A 115 9.51 -2.58 -12.94
N GLY A 116 9.87 -3.23 -14.06
CA GLY A 116 11.08 -2.92 -14.81
C GLY A 116 11.15 -1.46 -15.30
N LYS A 117 9.99 -0.88 -15.67
CA LYS A 117 9.91 0.53 -16.12
C LYS A 117 9.85 1.54 -14.95
N ASN A 118 9.25 1.18 -13.85
CA ASN A 118 8.80 2.13 -12.83
C ASN A 118 9.36 1.90 -11.43
N GLY A 119 9.86 0.71 -11.12
CA GLY A 119 10.31 0.32 -9.77
C GLY A 119 11.41 1.21 -9.17
N ALA A 120 12.19 1.90 -10.01
CA ALA A 120 13.14 2.91 -9.55
C ALA A 120 12.46 4.24 -9.15
N LYS A 121 11.33 4.58 -9.77
CA LYS A 121 10.63 5.86 -9.55
C LYS A 121 9.75 5.81 -8.32
N PHE A 122 8.94 4.76 -8.19
CA PHE A 122 8.06 4.52 -7.04
C PHE A 122 8.08 3.03 -6.66
N GLN A 123 7.66 2.73 -5.45
CA GLN A 123 7.59 1.38 -4.94
C GLN A 123 6.42 0.62 -5.58
N VAL A 124 6.66 -0.61 -6.02
CA VAL A 124 5.63 -1.55 -6.47
C VAL A 124 5.50 -2.63 -5.41
N VAL A 125 4.33 -2.72 -4.79
CA VAL A 125 4.08 -3.58 -3.63
C VAL A 125 3.28 -4.80 -4.07
N GLY A 126 3.77 -5.98 -3.72
CA GLY A 126 3.05 -7.24 -3.94
C GLY A 126 2.37 -7.71 -2.65
N ASP A 127 1.03 -7.65 -2.62
CA ASP A 127 0.18 -8.27 -1.61
C ASP A 127 -0.31 -9.62 -2.12
N ASP A 128 -1.33 -9.65 -2.96
CA ASP A 128 -1.93 -10.88 -3.51
C ASP A 128 -0.92 -11.67 -4.36
N LEU A 129 -0.01 -10.98 -5.05
CA LEU A 129 1.07 -11.58 -5.81
C LEU A 129 1.94 -12.52 -4.95
N THR A 130 2.27 -12.12 -3.72
CA THR A 130 3.25 -12.83 -2.87
C THR A 130 2.63 -13.53 -1.66
N VAL A 131 1.50 -13.05 -1.18
CA VAL A 131 0.76 -13.52 0.03
C VAL A 131 1.67 -13.87 1.21
N THR A 132 2.76 -13.10 1.40
CA THR A 132 3.81 -13.33 2.41
C THR A 132 4.45 -14.74 2.30
N ASN A 133 4.31 -15.42 1.16
CA ASN A 133 4.80 -16.77 0.92
C ASN A 133 6.22 -16.76 0.34
N SER A 134 7.14 -17.45 0.99
CA SER A 134 8.57 -17.48 0.62
C SER A 134 8.83 -17.98 -0.80
N GLU A 135 8.06 -18.95 -1.31
CA GLU A 135 8.23 -19.47 -2.68
C GLU A 135 7.74 -18.47 -3.72
N LYS A 136 6.60 -17.79 -3.48
CA LYS A 136 6.10 -16.72 -4.33
C LYS A 136 7.05 -15.51 -4.30
N ILE A 137 7.65 -15.19 -3.15
CA ILE A 137 8.66 -14.14 -3.02
C ILE A 137 9.89 -14.48 -3.86
N ASP A 138 10.40 -15.72 -3.82
CA ASP A 138 11.53 -16.15 -4.66
C ASP A 138 11.22 -15.95 -6.13
N ARG A 139 10.06 -16.40 -6.59
CA ARG A 139 9.61 -16.17 -7.96
C ARG A 139 9.54 -14.69 -8.30
N ALA A 140 8.97 -13.87 -7.42
CA ALA A 140 8.83 -12.44 -7.67
C ALA A 140 10.19 -11.71 -7.73
N ILE A 141 11.19 -12.19 -6.98
CA ILE A 141 12.57 -11.70 -7.06
C ILE A 141 13.20 -12.09 -8.40
N ASP A 142 13.09 -13.36 -8.80
CA ASP A 142 13.68 -13.88 -10.03
C ASP A 142 13.07 -13.19 -11.27
N GLU A 143 11.76 -13.00 -11.29
CA GLU A 143 11.02 -12.35 -12.37
C GLU A 143 11.02 -10.81 -12.26
N LYS A 144 11.57 -10.23 -11.18
CA LYS A 144 11.59 -8.80 -10.89
C LYS A 144 10.17 -8.18 -10.91
N ALA A 145 9.21 -8.91 -10.36
CA ALA A 145 7.80 -8.58 -10.46
C ALA A 145 7.37 -7.43 -9.55
N CYS A 146 8.02 -7.24 -8.40
CA CYS A 146 7.74 -6.13 -7.49
C CYS A 146 9.03 -5.63 -6.81
N THR A 147 8.93 -4.59 -5.97
CA THR A 147 10.05 -3.99 -5.23
C THR A 147 9.79 -3.87 -3.74
N CYS A 148 8.65 -4.38 -3.28
CA CYS A 148 8.27 -4.35 -1.88
C CYS A 148 7.35 -5.51 -1.56
N LEU A 149 7.59 -6.13 -0.40
CA LEU A 149 6.69 -7.10 0.21
C LEU A 149 5.61 -6.37 1.01
N LEU A 150 4.34 -6.70 0.81
CA LEU A 150 3.32 -6.44 1.83
C LEU A 150 3.34 -7.57 2.84
N LEU A 151 3.71 -7.25 4.07
CA LEU A 151 3.83 -8.22 5.15
C LEU A 151 2.49 -8.37 5.88
N LYS A 152 1.83 -9.49 5.70
CA LYS A 152 0.62 -9.88 6.45
C LYS A 152 0.88 -11.19 7.17
N VAL A 153 1.13 -11.15 8.47
CA VAL A 153 1.51 -12.32 9.27
C VAL A 153 0.51 -13.46 9.15
N ASN A 154 -0.79 -13.16 9.10
CA ASN A 154 -1.83 -14.18 9.02
C ASN A 154 -1.98 -14.82 7.64
N GLN A 155 -1.40 -14.27 6.57
CA GLN A 155 -1.38 -14.94 5.26
C GLN A 155 -0.47 -16.17 5.28
N ILE A 156 0.70 -16.05 5.91
CA ILE A 156 1.63 -17.19 6.07
C ILE A 156 1.37 -18.00 7.33
N GLY A 157 0.80 -17.38 8.37
CA GLY A 157 0.27 -18.05 9.55
C GLY A 157 1.24 -18.22 10.72
N SER A 158 2.52 -17.89 10.59
CA SER A 158 3.47 -17.90 11.70
C SER A 158 4.42 -16.70 11.68
N ILE A 159 4.82 -16.26 12.86
CA ILE A 159 5.80 -15.17 13.03
C ILE A 159 7.16 -15.54 12.43
N SER A 160 7.60 -16.78 12.61
CA SER A 160 8.91 -17.23 12.12
C SER A 160 8.98 -17.19 10.60
N GLU A 161 7.93 -17.62 9.90
CA GLU A 161 7.86 -17.56 8.44
C GLU A 161 7.70 -16.12 7.95
N ALA A 162 6.93 -15.28 8.66
CA ALA A 162 6.83 -13.85 8.38
C ALA A 162 8.21 -13.15 8.47
N ILE A 163 8.99 -13.44 9.51
CA ILE A 163 10.37 -12.94 9.65
C ILE A 163 11.26 -13.45 8.51
N ALA A 164 11.14 -14.72 8.12
CA ALA A 164 11.89 -15.28 7.00
C ALA A 164 11.56 -14.57 5.68
N ALA A 165 10.28 -14.30 5.42
CA ALA A 165 9.82 -13.53 4.25
C ALA A 165 10.41 -12.10 4.23
N VAL A 166 10.43 -11.43 5.39
CA VAL A 166 11.04 -10.09 5.53
C VAL A 166 12.54 -10.13 5.24
N LYS A 167 13.26 -11.11 5.83
CA LYS A 167 14.70 -11.27 5.60
C LYS A 167 15.00 -11.45 4.10
N LYS A 168 14.29 -12.35 3.46
CA LYS A 168 14.42 -12.64 2.03
C LYS A 168 14.19 -11.38 1.18
N SER A 169 13.10 -10.67 1.43
CA SER A 169 12.78 -9.44 0.70
C SER A 169 13.85 -8.36 0.88
N LYS A 170 14.32 -8.12 2.10
CA LYS A 170 15.38 -7.16 2.37
C LYS A 170 16.73 -7.56 1.75
N GLN A 171 17.07 -8.85 1.74
CA GLN A 171 18.27 -9.36 1.07
C GLN A 171 18.23 -9.15 -0.45
N ALA A 172 17.04 -9.17 -1.04
CA ALA A 172 16.82 -8.82 -2.45
C ALA A 172 16.83 -7.30 -2.73
N GLY A 173 17.00 -6.47 -1.70
CA GLY A 173 16.98 -5.00 -1.82
C GLY A 173 15.57 -4.41 -1.87
N TRP A 174 14.56 -5.18 -1.50
CA TRP A 174 13.18 -4.71 -1.47
C TRP A 174 12.85 -3.92 -0.20
N GLY A 175 11.86 -3.02 -0.33
CA GLY A 175 11.13 -2.50 0.83
C GLY A 175 10.22 -3.58 1.46
N VAL A 176 9.78 -3.30 2.67
CA VAL A 176 8.77 -4.12 3.36
C VAL A 176 7.75 -3.18 4.00
N MET A 177 6.47 -3.40 3.73
CA MET A 177 5.36 -2.66 4.33
C MET A 177 4.59 -3.62 5.24
N THR A 178 4.65 -3.38 6.55
CA THR A 178 3.83 -4.15 7.50
C THR A 178 2.38 -3.73 7.37
N SER A 179 1.47 -4.68 7.26
CA SER A 179 0.07 -4.40 6.94
C SER A 179 -0.90 -4.99 7.94
N HIS A 180 -1.97 -4.25 8.17
CA HIS A 180 -3.21 -4.73 8.78
C HIS A 180 -4.03 -5.57 7.80
N ARG A 181 -5.25 -5.89 8.19
CA ARG A 181 -6.32 -6.43 7.34
C ARG A 181 -7.53 -5.50 7.39
N SER A 182 -8.42 -5.58 6.39
CA SER A 182 -9.70 -4.83 6.40
C SER A 182 -10.54 -5.22 7.61
N GLY A 183 -10.61 -6.50 7.96
CA GLY A 183 -11.15 -7.01 9.23
C GLY A 183 -10.06 -7.02 10.30
N GLU A 184 -10.03 -6.03 11.19
CA GLU A 184 -9.00 -5.86 12.23
C GLU A 184 -9.57 -5.90 13.64
N THR A 185 -8.65 -6.12 14.60
CA THR A 185 -8.88 -6.03 16.04
C THR A 185 -8.03 -4.93 16.67
N GLU A 186 -8.21 -4.65 17.96
CA GLU A 186 -7.37 -3.68 18.70
C GLU A 186 -6.01 -4.26 19.13
N ASP A 187 -5.63 -5.47 18.68
CA ASP A 187 -4.28 -5.99 18.88
C ASP A 187 -3.24 -5.08 18.24
N THR A 188 -2.13 -4.85 18.92
CA THR A 188 -1.10 -3.89 18.52
C THR A 188 0.15 -4.52 17.92
N TYR A 189 0.23 -5.85 17.86
CA TYR A 189 1.44 -6.58 17.56
C TYR A 189 2.13 -6.16 16.25
N ILE A 190 1.37 -5.82 15.20
CA ILE A 190 1.97 -5.41 13.92
C ILE A 190 2.76 -4.10 14.03
N ALA A 191 2.46 -3.23 15.00
CA ALA A 191 3.25 -2.02 15.24
C ALA A 191 4.62 -2.38 15.86
N ASP A 192 4.65 -3.28 16.85
CA ASP A 192 5.88 -3.81 17.42
C ASP A 192 6.71 -4.53 16.37
N LEU A 193 6.06 -5.33 15.53
CA LEU A 193 6.70 -6.06 14.44
C LEU A 193 7.33 -5.12 13.41
N ALA A 194 6.62 -4.05 13.03
CA ALA A 194 7.12 -3.06 12.07
C ALA A 194 8.39 -2.38 12.55
N VAL A 195 8.43 -1.99 13.82
CA VAL A 195 9.61 -1.37 14.43
C VAL A 195 10.72 -2.40 14.63
N GLY A 196 10.42 -3.56 15.22
CA GLY A 196 11.39 -4.61 15.51
C GLY A 196 12.08 -5.19 14.28
N LEU A 197 11.39 -5.25 13.16
CA LEU A 197 11.94 -5.70 11.88
C LEU A 197 12.47 -4.56 11.00
N CYS A 198 12.46 -3.32 11.49
CA CYS A 198 12.86 -2.13 10.74
C CYS A 198 12.21 -2.09 9.35
N THR A 199 10.91 -2.37 9.24
CA THR A 199 10.25 -2.41 7.92
C THR A 199 10.18 -1.04 7.27
N GLY A 200 10.23 0.05 8.06
CA GLY A 200 10.22 1.43 7.60
C GLY A 200 8.84 1.93 7.19
N GLN A 201 7.87 1.03 7.09
CA GLN A 201 6.51 1.32 6.63
C GLN A 201 5.49 0.49 7.39
N ILE A 202 4.33 1.08 7.64
CA ILE A 202 3.15 0.37 8.13
C ILE A 202 1.91 0.87 7.39
N LYS A 203 1.09 -0.05 6.88
CA LYS A 203 -0.25 0.20 6.33
C LYS A 203 -1.25 -0.25 7.38
N THR A 204 -1.91 0.70 8.07
CA THR A 204 -2.74 0.35 9.24
C THR A 204 -4.06 1.13 9.33
N GLY A 205 -4.53 1.61 8.19
CA GLY A 205 -5.79 2.32 8.08
C GLY A 205 -5.69 3.82 8.32
N ALA A 206 -6.81 4.51 8.18
CA ALA A 206 -6.92 5.93 8.49
C ALA A 206 -6.82 6.17 10.01
N PRO A 207 -6.49 7.40 10.46
CA PRO A 207 -6.51 7.74 11.88
C PRO A 207 -7.97 7.89 12.41
N CYS A 208 -8.74 6.85 12.22
CA CYS A 208 -10.14 6.72 12.56
C CYS A 208 -10.46 5.23 12.81
N ARG A 209 -11.39 4.94 13.73
CA ARG A 209 -11.72 3.62 14.25
C ARG A 209 -10.64 3.09 15.21
N SER A 210 -11.04 2.56 16.37
CA SER A 210 -10.14 2.21 17.47
C SER A 210 -9.16 1.09 17.14
N GLU A 211 -9.55 0.12 16.31
CA GLU A 211 -8.68 -0.96 15.85
C GLU A 211 -7.51 -0.47 14.98
N ARG A 212 -7.64 0.71 14.34
CA ARG A 212 -6.55 1.38 13.60
C ARG A 212 -5.71 2.23 14.53
N LEU A 213 -6.38 3.05 15.35
CA LEU A 213 -5.71 3.93 16.32
C LEU A 213 -4.87 3.15 17.33
N ALA A 214 -5.23 1.92 17.66
CA ALA A 214 -4.45 1.05 18.53
C ALA A 214 -3.00 0.90 18.04
N LYS A 215 -2.79 0.72 16.72
CA LYS A 215 -1.45 0.60 16.12
C LYS A 215 -0.69 1.92 16.15
N TYR A 216 -1.33 3.04 15.81
CA TYR A 216 -0.73 4.37 15.89
C TYR A 216 -0.31 4.71 17.33
N ASN A 217 -1.16 4.44 18.30
CA ASN A 217 -0.87 4.66 19.71
C ASN A 217 0.28 3.75 20.21
N GLN A 218 0.38 2.53 19.68
CA GLN A 218 1.48 1.63 20.03
C GLN A 218 2.82 2.14 19.47
N LEU A 219 2.86 2.68 18.27
CA LEU A 219 4.06 3.32 17.73
C LEU A 219 4.53 4.48 18.63
N LEU A 220 3.61 5.30 19.15
CA LEU A 220 3.94 6.36 20.11
C LEU A 220 4.52 5.81 21.41
N ARG A 221 3.96 4.71 21.96
CA ARG A 221 4.51 4.05 23.17
C ARG A 221 5.91 3.50 22.94
N ILE A 222 6.13 2.89 21.76
CA ILE A 222 7.47 2.37 21.41
C ILE A 222 8.48 3.52 21.28
N GLU A 223 8.09 4.64 20.67
CA GLU A 223 8.94 5.83 20.58
C GLU A 223 9.29 6.39 21.97
N GLU A 224 8.32 6.45 22.88
CA GLU A 224 8.53 6.89 24.25
C GLU A 224 9.45 5.93 25.03
N GLU A 225 9.27 4.62 24.87
CA GLU A 225 10.08 3.59 25.54
C GLU A 225 11.54 3.59 25.07
N LEU A 226 11.76 3.67 23.76
CA LEU A 226 13.10 3.66 23.17
C LEU A 226 13.81 5.01 23.33
N GLY A 227 13.07 6.09 23.39
CA GLY A 227 13.56 7.46 23.45
C GLY A 227 14.05 8.00 22.09
N ALA A 228 13.97 9.31 21.92
CA ALA A 228 14.26 10.00 20.67
C ALA A 228 15.68 9.79 20.12
N ALA A 229 16.63 9.42 20.95
CA ALA A 229 18.00 9.14 20.50
C ALA A 229 18.14 7.77 19.78
N ASN A 230 17.20 6.87 20.00
CA ASN A 230 17.21 5.50 19.48
C ASN A 230 16.11 5.24 18.43
N THR A 231 15.32 6.26 18.10
CA THR A 231 14.25 6.17 17.13
C THR A 231 14.45 7.17 16.02
N VAL A 232 14.06 6.80 14.79
CA VAL A 232 14.05 7.68 13.64
C VAL A 232 12.82 7.42 12.79
N TYR A 233 12.16 8.48 12.36
CA TYR A 233 11.12 8.36 11.35
C TYR A 233 11.76 8.11 9.99
N ALA A 234 11.37 7.03 9.32
CA ALA A 234 12.00 6.59 8.07
C ALA A 234 11.92 7.65 6.95
N GLY A 235 10.83 8.43 6.91
CA GLY A 235 10.65 9.52 5.96
C GLY A 235 10.87 9.05 4.52
N GLU A 236 11.66 9.78 3.76
CA GLU A 236 11.99 9.44 2.35
C GLU A 236 12.81 8.15 2.20
N GLY A 237 13.47 7.70 3.28
CA GLY A 237 14.22 6.44 3.33
C GLY A 237 13.36 5.18 3.55
N PHE A 238 12.03 5.28 3.52
CA PHE A 238 11.11 4.20 3.86
C PHE A 238 11.32 2.89 3.07
N ARG A 239 11.82 2.97 1.84
CA ARG A 239 12.06 1.82 0.96
C ARG A 239 13.33 1.03 1.31
N THR A 240 14.28 1.65 1.97
CA THR A 240 15.66 1.12 2.13
C THR A 240 16.14 1.18 3.57
N THR A 241 15.24 0.97 4.53
CA THR A 241 15.59 0.91 5.94
C THR A 241 16.60 -0.20 6.20
N ALA A 242 17.69 0.16 6.88
CA ALA A 242 18.73 -0.80 7.23
C ALA A 242 18.19 -1.90 8.15
N TRP A 243 18.60 -3.11 7.91
CA TRP A 243 18.40 -4.23 8.82
C TRP A 243 19.72 -4.53 9.50
N MET A 244 19.72 -4.54 10.82
CA MET A 244 20.84 -5.01 11.62
C MET A 244 20.49 -6.39 12.20
N GLY A 245 20.52 -7.42 11.38
CA GLY A 245 20.23 -8.78 11.82
C GLY A 245 21.08 -9.80 11.13
#